data_55ad890a76fdfb1c4f46681e2fe28657
#
_entry.id   55ad890a76fdfb1c4f46681e2fe28657
#
_cell.length_a   1.000
_cell.length_b   1.000
_cell.length_c   1.000
_cell.angle_alpha   90.00
_cell.angle_beta   90.00
_cell.angle_gamma   90.00
#
_symmetry.space_group_name_H-M   'P 1'
#
loop_
_entity.id
_entity.type
_entity.pdbx_description
1 polymer ?
#
loop_
_entity_poly.entity_id
_entity_poly.type
_entity_poly.pdbx_seq_one_letter_code
_entity_poly.pdbx_strand_id
1 'polypeptide(L)'
;MTAHKRLHLKTYLMILVMILAGPMGNLVLAKGMKNIGKVTTEVSSPAELVHVLARVLSSGTIWLGIALLLTFFVAYMLVLSWADYSFVQPASAMAYAVVALLATLLLGEVVSPLRWAGIAVICAGVFVVGHTHPNTTENS
;
A
#
# COMPACT_ATOMS: atom_id res chain seq x y z
N MET A 1 -17.16 13.77 -25.67
CA MET A 1 -17.40 12.52 -24.91
C MET A 1 -16.18 11.65 -24.65
N THR A 2 -15.05 11.86 -25.31
CA THR A 2 -13.85 10.98 -25.19
C THR A 2 -12.88 11.39 -24.05
N ALA A 3 -12.75 12.66 -23.70
CA ALA A 3 -11.81 13.14 -22.69
C ALA A 3 -12.23 12.74 -21.26
N HIS A 4 -13.49 12.89 -20.92
CA HIS A 4 -14.05 12.55 -19.60
C HIS A 4 -13.91 11.05 -19.29
N LYS A 5 -14.19 10.18 -20.27
CA LYS A 5 -14.03 8.73 -20.14
C LYS A 5 -12.57 8.31 -19.94
N ARG A 6 -11.63 9.03 -20.54
CA ARG A 6 -10.19 8.79 -20.38
C ARG A 6 -9.67 9.23 -18.99
N LEU A 7 -10.23 10.29 -18.42
CA LEU A 7 -9.83 10.77 -17.09
C LEU A 7 -10.26 9.77 -16.00
N HIS A 8 -11.51 9.29 -16.06
CA HIS A 8 -11.97 8.26 -15.15
C HIS A 8 -11.15 6.98 -15.24
N LEU A 9 -10.82 6.53 -16.46
CA LEU A 9 -9.98 5.34 -16.64
C LEU A 9 -8.59 5.52 -16.02
N LYS A 10 -7.97 6.68 -16.19
CA LYS A 10 -6.67 7.00 -15.57
C LYS A 10 -6.76 6.98 -14.05
N THR A 11 -7.82 7.56 -13.48
CA THR A 11 -8.03 7.58 -12.03
C THR A 11 -8.15 6.17 -11.47
N TYR A 12 -8.99 5.32 -12.07
CA TYR A 12 -9.15 3.93 -11.63
C TYR A 12 -7.86 3.11 -11.78
N LEU A 13 -7.11 3.33 -12.87
CA LEU A 13 -5.83 2.65 -13.09
C LEU A 13 -4.78 3.07 -12.06
N MET A 14 -4.70 4.36 -11.72
CA MET A 14 -3.80 4.86 -10.68
C MET A 14 -4.20 4.37 -9.29
N ILE A 15 -5.50 4.33 -8.98
CA ILE A 15 -6.00 3.75 -7.72
C ILE A 15 -5.62 2.25 -7.65
N LEU A 16 -5.75 1.52 -8.75
CA LEU A 16 -5.32 0.11 -8.79
C LEU A 16 -3.82 -0.03 -8.52
N VAL A 17 -2.99 0.82 -9.12
CA VAL A 17 -1.54 0.85 -8.85
C VAL A 17 -1.28 1.12 -7.36
N MET A 18 -1.99 2.07 -6.76
CA MET A 18 -1.87 2.36 -5.32
C MET A 18 -2.24 1.17 -4.45
N ILE A 19 -3.39 0.53 -4.73
CA ILE A 19 -3.91 -0.60 -3.95
C ILE A 19 -2.94 -1.80 -4.01
N LEU A 20 -2.19 -1.95 -5.09
CA LEU A 20 -1.23 -3.04 -5.26
C LEU A 20 0.17 -2.67 -4.79
N ALA A 21 0.69 -1.50 -5.20
CA ALA A 21 2.07 -1.10 -4.91
C ALA A 21 2.34 -0.88 -3.42
N GLY A 22 1.39 -0.29 -2.70
CA GLY A 22 1.51 -0.07 -1.25
C GLY A 22 1.68 -1.39 -0.46
N PRO A 23 0.71 -2.31 -0.52
CA PRO A 23 0.82 -3.61 0.14
C PRO A 23 2.03 -4.43 -0.29
N MET A 24 2.34 -4.47 -1.59
CA MET A 24 3.51 -5.20 -2.08
C MET A 24 4.82 -4.57 -1.57
N GLY A 25 4.91 -3.25 -1.55
CA GLY A 25 6.07 -2.54 -1.02
C GLY A 25 6.29 -2.85 0.47
N ASN A 26 5.22 -2.77 1.28
CA ASN A 26 5.26 -3.13 2.69
C ASN A 26 5.65 -4.60 2.91
N LEU A 27 5.10 -5.51 2.11
CA LEU A 27 5.40 -6.94 2.18
C LEU A 27 6.87 -7.24 1.86
N VAL A 28 7.39 -6.66 0.77
CA VAL A 28 8.78 -6.83 0.34
C VAL A 28 9.71 -6.23 1.40
N LEU A 29 9.37 -5.08 1.97
CA LEU A 29 10.12 -4.45 3.04
C LEU A 29 10.13 -5.32 4.31
N ALA A 30 8.97 -5.85 4.71
CA ALA A 30 8.87 -6.76 5.86
C ALA A 30 9.70 -8.04 5.65
N LYS A 31 9.66 -8.61 4.44
CA LYS A 31 10.49 -9.78 4.09
C LYS A 31 11.98 -9.43 4.10
N GLY A 32 12.37 -8.26 3.58
CA GLY A 32 13.73 -7.76 3.64
C GLY A 32 14.24 -7.61 5.07
N MET A 33 13.44 -7.04 5.96
CA MET A 33 13.76 -6.90 7.38
C MET A 33 13.84 -8.25 8.10
N LYS A 34 12.92 -9.17 7.82
CA LYS A 34 12.97 -10.55 8.37
C LYS A 34 14.26 -11.28 7.95
N ASN A 35 14.75 -11.05 6.73
CA ASN A 35 16.00 -11.67 6.23
C ASN A 35 17.27 -11.10 6.88
N ILE A 36 17.24 -9.85 7.33
CA ILE A 36 18.36 -9.22 8.06
C ILE A 36 18.53 -9.86 9.45
N GLY A 37 17.50 -10.53 9.93
CA GLY A 37 17.43 -11.15 11.24
C GLY A 37 16.73 -10.26 12.27
N LYS A 38 16.47 -10.83 13.44
CA LYS A 38 15.90 -10.07 14.56
C LYS A 38 16.89 -8.96 14.89
N VAL A 39 16.52 -7.73 14.57
CA VAL A 39 17.09 -6.55 15.24
C VAL A 39 16.58 -6.68 16.67
N THR A 40 17.29 -7.47 17.45
CA THR A 40 16.96 -7.73 18.85
C THR A 40 16.99 -6.37 19.54
N THR A 41 16.04 -6.17 20.42
CA THR A 41 15.93 -5.02 21.34
C THR A 41 17.16 -4.84 22.25
N GLU A 42 18.16 -5.69 22.10
CA GLU A 42 19.46 -5.66 22.76
C GLU A 42 20.57 -5.13 21.84
N VAL A 43 20.29 -4.02 21.13
CA VAL A 43 21.38 -3.23 20.53
C VAL A 43 22.10 -2.53 21.67
N SER A 44 22.99 -3.26 22.30
CA SER A 44 23.76 -2.78 23.46
C SER A 44 25.00 -2.00 23.05
N SER A 45 25.33 -1.96 21.74
CA SER A 45 26.57 -1.34 21.25
C SER A 45 26.32 -0.48 19.99
N PRO A 46 26.93 0.72 19.91
CA PRO A 46 26.90 1.54 18.69
C PRO A 46 27.44 0.82 17.45
N ALA A 47 28.37 -0.11 17.62
CA ALA A 47 28.92 -0.91 16.53
C ALA A 47 27.87 -1.86 15.91
N GLU A 48 26.98 -2.45 16.71
CA GLU A 48 25.90 -3.30 16.22
C GLU A 48 24.89 -2.51 15.40
N LEU A 49 24.56 -1.29 15.81
CA LEU A 49 23.73 -0.36 15.05
C LEU A 49 24.32 -0.11 13.65
N VAL A 50 25.60 0.17 13.57
CA VAL A 50 26.30 0.39 12.30
C VAL A 50 26.23 -0.86 11.40
N HIS A 51 26.43 -2.05 11.98
CA HIS A 51 26.31 -3.31 11.23
C HIS A 51 24.90 -3.57 10.69
N VAL A 52 23.86 -3.33 11.51
CA VAL A 52 22.46 -3.46 11.07
C VAL A 52 22.17 -2.46 9.96
N LEU A 53 22.58 -1.21 10.13
CA LEU A 53 22.39 -0.15 9.13
C LEU A 53 23.09 -0.50 7.81
N ALA A 54 24.32 -0.98 7.87
CA ALA A 54 25.06 -1.43 6.69
C ALA A 54 24.34 -2.58 5.95
N ARG A 55 23.78 -3.55 6.68
CA ARG A 55 22.99 -4.66 6.11
C ARG A 55 21.70 -4.14 5.46
N VAL A 56 20.98 -3.22 6.11
CA VAL A 56 19.78 -2.58 5.57
C VAL A 56 20.10 -1.88 4.26
N LEU A 57 21.15 -1.06 4.24
CA LEU A 57 21.58 -0.30 3.07
C LEU A 57 22.09 -1.18 1.93
N SER A 58 22.67 -2.35 2.25
CA SER A 58 23.16 -3.31 1.25
C SER A 58 22.08 -4.26 0.73
N SER A 59 20.87 -4.25 1.31
CA SER A 59 19.82 -5.19 0.95
C SER A 59 19.02 -4.72 -0.25
N GLY A 60 19.20 -5.37 -1.41
CA GLY A 60 18.41 -5.09 -2.62
C GLY A 60 16.90 -5.30 -2.43
N THR A 61 16.49 -6.23 -1.55
CA THR A 61 15.07 -6.45 -1.22
C THR A 61 14.47 -5.24 -0.53
N ILE A 62 15.21 -4.59 0.36
CA ILE A 62 14.75 -3.37 1.03
C ILE A 62 14.62 -2.22 0.03
N TRP A 63 15.59 -2.04 -0.86
CA TRP A 63 15.53 -1.03 -1.91
C TRP A 63 14.36 -1.24 -2.87
N LEU A 64 14.06 -2.50 -3.22
CA LEU A 64 12.88 -2.84 -4.01
C LEU A 64 11.58 -2.47 -3.27
N GLY A 65 11.49 -2.76 -1.98
CA GLY A 65 10.35 -2.36 -1.15
C GLY A 65 10.17 -0.84 -1.09
N ILE A 66 11.27 -0.09 -0.92
CA ILE A 66 11.27 1.37 -0.94
C ILE A 66 10.81 1.90 -2.30
N ALA A 67 11.31 1.34 -3.40
CA ALA A 67 10.92 1.75 -4.75
C ALA A 67 9.42 1.55 -5.01
N LEU A 68 8.84 0.43 -4.54
CA LEU A 68 7.40 0.18 -4.62
C LEU A 68 6.60 1.18 -3.77
N LEU A 69 7.07 1.51 -2.56
CA LEU A 69 6.43 2.52 -1.72
C LEU A 69 6.53 3.93 -2.32
N LEU A 70 7.64 4.27 -2.96
CA LEU A 70 7.76 5.52 -3.71
C LEU A 70 6.80 5.56 -4.89
N THR A 71 6.64 4.46 -5.62
CA THR A 71 5.66 4.34 -6.71
C THR A 71 4.24 4.53 -6.18
N PHE A 72 3.90 3.90 -5.06
CA PHE A 72 2.62 4.14 -4.38
C PHE A 72 2.44 5.61 -4.03
N PHE A 73 3.44 6.24 -3.41
CA PHE A 73 3.37 7.64 -2.99
C PHE A 73 3.19 8.60 -4.17
N VAL A 74 3.95 8.41 -5.25
CA VAL A 74 3.81 9.22 -6.46
C VAL A 74 2.43 9.03 -7.10
N ALA A 75 1.94 7.80 -7.22
CA ALA A 75 0.60 7.52 -7.72
C ALA A 75 -0.49 8.18 -6.85
N TYR A 76 -0.34 8.13 -5.52
CA TYR A 76 -1.23 8.78 -4.57
C TYR A 76 -1.27 10.30 -4.75
N MET A 77 -0.11 10.95 -4.84
CA MET A 77 -0.02 12.40 -5.06
C MET A 77 -0.62 12.79 -6.42
N LEU A 78 -0.38 12.00 -7.46
CA LEU A 78 -0.97 12.25 -8.77
C LEU A 78 -2.48 12.15 -8.74
N VAL A 79 -3.05 11.11 -8.14
CA VAL A 79 -4.51 10.96 -8.04
C VAL A 79 -5.13 12.12 -7.27
N LEU A 80 -4.53 12.55 -6.17
CA LEU A 80 -5.01 13.68 -5.38
C LEU A 80 -4.97 15.02 -6.12
N SER A 81 -4.21 15.13 -7.22
CA SER A 81 -4.16 16.37 -7.99
C SER A 81 -5.41 16.60 -8.85
N TRP A 82 -6.24 15.57 -9.10
CA TRP A 82 -7.45 15.67 -9.91
C TRP A 82 -8.68 14.95 -9.35
N ALA A 83 -8.55 14.14 -8.32
CA ALA A 83 -9.65 13.40 -7.70
C ALA A 83 -9.86 13.82 -6.24
N ASP A 84 -11.11 13.81 -5.81
CA ASP A 84 -11.48 14.20 -4.45
C ASP A 84 -10.87 13.24 -3.42
N TYR A 85 -10.27 13.81 -2.39
CA TYR A 85 -9.71 13.06 -1.27
C TYR A 85 -10.75 12.15 -0.59
N SER A 86 -12.01 12.63 -0.49
CA SER A 86 -13.12 11.88 0.11
C SER A 86 -13.47 10.59 -0.64
N PHE A 87 -13.14 10.51 -1.94
CA PHE A 87 -13.28 9.31 -2.76
C PHE A 87 -12.02 8.44 -2.71
N VAL A 88 -10.85 9.05 -2.86
CA VAL A 88 -9.56 8.34 -2.96
C VAL A 88 -9.22 7.62 -1.67
N GLN A 89 -9.49 8.23 -0.52
CA GLN A 89 -9.13 7.66 0.77
C GLN A 89 -9.91 6.38 1.12
N PRO A 90 -11.24 6.33 1.00
CA PRO A 90 -11.97 5.07 1.15
C PRO A 90 -11.57 4.02 0.11
N ALA A 91 -11.37 4.41 -1.16
CA ALA A 91 -10.95 3.49 -2.20
C ALA A 91 -9.59 2.85 -1.88
N SER A 92 -8.64 3.61 -1.31
CA SER A 92 -7.34 3.08 -0.89
C SER A 92 -7.44 2.06 0.24
N ALA A 93 -8.54 2.06 1.01
CA ALA A 93 -8.77 1.09 2.07
C ALA A 93 -8.91 -0.36 1.55
N MET A 94 -9.18 -0.57 0.25
CA MET A 94 -9.08 -1.89 -0.38
C MET A 94 -7.68 -2.51 -0.25
N ALA A 95 -6.64 -1.70 -0.03
CA ALA A 95 -5.30 -2.19 0.24
C ALA A 95 -5.25 -3.12 1.47
N TYR A 96 -6.13 -2.95 2.47
CA TYR A 96 -6.19 -3.85 3.63
C TYR A 96 -6.59 -5.28 3.25
N ALA A 97 -7.50 -5.45 2.30
CA ALA A 97 -7.86 -6.77 1.76
C ALA A 97 -6.67 -7.41 1.04
N VAL A 98 -5.95 -6.63 0.23
CA VAL A 98 -4.75 -7.09 -0.48
C VAL A 98 -3.65 -7.47 0.51
N VAL A 99 -3.41 -6.67 1.56
CA VAL A 99 -2.43 -6.99 2.62
C VAL A 99 -2.75 -8.33 3.26
N ALA A 100 -4.00 -8.57 3.66
CA ALA A 100 -4.39 -9.82 4.32
C ALA A 100 -4.22 -11.03 3.40
N LEU A 101 -4.61 -10.89 2.12
CA LEU A 101 -4.39 -11.95 1.13
C LEU A 101 -2.91 -12.24 0.91
N LEU A 102 -2.09 -11.21 0.72
CA LEU A 102 -0.65 -11.37 0.50
C LEU A 102 0.05 -11.94 1.75
N ALA A 103 -0.32 -11.49 2.95
CA ALA A 103 0.21 -12.00 4.20
C ALA A 103 -0.08 -13.50 4.37
N THR A 104 -1.31 -13.92 4.06
CA THR A 104 -1.69 -15.33 4.12
C THR A 104 -0.98 -16.17 3.05
N LEU A 105 -0.96 -15.68 1.80
CA LEU A 105 -0.44 -16.46 0.67
C LEU A 105 1.10 -16.50 0.60
N LEU A 106 1.76 -15.37 0.90
CA LEU A 106 3.20 -15.23 0.69
C LEU A 106 4.02 -15.34 1.97
N LEU A 107 3.45 -14.96 3.13
CA LEU A 107 4.12 -15.09 4.41
C LEU A 107 3.65 -16.31 5.21
N GLY A 108 2.56 -16.97 4.80
CA GLY A 108 1.97 -18.07 5.55
C GLY A 108 1.38 -17.62 6.90
N GLU A 109 1.03 -16.33 7.04
CA GLU A 109 0.46 -15.78 8.28
C GLU A 109 -0.99 -16.23 8.46
N VAL A 110 -1.31 -16.72 9.64
CA VAL A 110 -2.69 -17.07 10.00
C VAL A 110 -3.44 -15.81 10.38
N VAL A 111 -4.32 -15.36 9.48
CA VAL A 111 -5.19 -14.21 9.73
C VAL A 111 -6.42 -14.67 10.50
N SER A 112 -6.69 -14.06 11.67
CA SER A 112 -7.81 -14.44 12.53
C SER A 112 -9.16 -14.18 11.84
N PRO A 113 -10.22 -14.97 12.18
CA PRO A 113 -11.56 -14.76 11.62
C PRO A 113 -12.10 -13.34 11.87
N LEU A 114 -11.75 -12.76 13.01
CA LEU A 114 -12.15 -11.37 13.33
C LEU A 114 -11.53 -10.35 12.36
N ARG A 115 -10.28 -10.56 11.94
CA ARG A 115 -9.64 -9.71 10.91
C ARG A 115 -10.32 -9.87 9.56
N TRP A 116 -10.70 -11.09 9.16
CA TRP A 116 -11.48 -11.32 7.94
C TRP A 116 -12.84 -10.64 7.99
N ALA A 117 -13.55 -10.69 9.13
CA ALA A 117 -14.79 -9.95 9.31
C ALA A 117 -14.59 -8.42 9.18
N GLY A 118 -13.55 -7.87 9.80
CA GLY A 118 -13.19 -6.45 9.64
C GLY A 118 -12.92 -6.06 8.19
N ILE A 119 -12.17 -6.89 7.45
CA ILE A 119 -11.89 -6.67 6.03
C ILE A 119 -13.18 -6.70 5.20
N ALA A 120 -14.10 -7.61 5.47
CA ALA A 120 -15.40 -7.67 4.79
C ALA A 120 -16.21 -6.38 5.00
N VAL A 121 -16.21 -5.83 6.22
CA VAL A 121 -16.87 -4.55 6.53
C VAL A 121 -16.20 -3.39 5.76
N ILE A 122 -14.86 -3.36 5.69
CA ILE A 122 -14.13 -2.36 4.90
C ILE A 122 -14.52 -2.46 3.43
N CYS A 123 -14.52 -3.65 2.85
CA CYS A 123 -14.91 -3.88 1.46
C CYS A 123 -16.35 -3.42 1.19
N ALA A 124 -17.28 -3.70 2.10
CA ALA A 124 -18.66 -3.23 2.00
C ALA A 124 -18.73 -1.70 2.03
N GLY A 125 -18.00 -1.05 2.93
CA GLY A 125 -17.91 0.42 2.99
C GLY A 125 -17.35 1.02 1.71
N VAL A 126 -16.26 0.46 1.16
CA VAL A 126 -15.68 0.91 -0.12
C VAL A 126 -16.65 0.71 -1.28
N PHE A 127 -17.41 -0.39 -1.29
CA PHE A 127 -18.43 -0.64 -2.29
C PHE A 127 -19.52 0.44 -2.28
N VAL A 128 -19.99 0.84 -1.09
CA VAL A 128 -20.98 1.93 -0.94
C VAL A 128 -20.42 3.24 -1.49
N VAL A 129 -19.18 3.61 -1.12
CA VAL A 129 -18.52 4.82 -1.63
C VAL A 129 -18.27 4.74 -3.13
N GLY A 130 -17.91 3.56 -3.65
CA GLY A 130 -17.69 3.34 -5.09
C GLY A 130 -18.93 3.53 -5.96
N HIS A 131 -20.15 3.49 -5.39
CA HIS A 131 -21.38 3.86 -6.08
C HIS A 131 -21.59 5.37 -6.21
N THR A 132 -20.82 6.19 -5.45
CA THR A 132 -20.79 7.63 -5.63
C THR A 132 -19.78 7.99 -6.73
N HIS A 133 -20.13 8.93 -7.60
CA HIS A 133 -19.21 9.37 -8.65
C HIS A 133 -18.16 10.32 -8.03
N PRO A 134 -16.86 10.14 -8.34
CA PRO A 134 -15.86 11.11 -7.93
C PRO A 134 -16.15 12.45 -8.63
N ASN A 135 -16.29 13.51 -7.87
CA ASN A 135 -16.28 14.84 -8.44
C ASN A 135 -14.81 15.16 -8.79
N THR A 136 -14.55 15.37 -10.06
CA THR A 136 -13.24 15.86 -10.51
C THR A 136 -13.30 17.39 -10.58
N THR A 137 -12.26 18.05 -10.12
CA THR A 137 -12.13 19.52 -9.97
C THR A 137 -12.21 20.29 -11.30
N GLU A 138 -12.65 19.68 -12.37
CA GLU A 138 -12.78 20.35 -13.69
C GLU A 138 -14.07 21.16 -13.85
N ASN A 139 -14.89 21.27 -12.80
CA ASN A 139 -16.17 22.02 -12.79
C ASN A 139 -16.18 23.20 -11.79
N SER A 140 -15.03 23.79 -11.49
CA SER A 140 -14.97 25.03 -10.68
C SER A 140 -14.42 26.17 -11.49
#